data_aed5bf2355d23256fa7b32019f736e20
#
_entry.id   aed5bf2355d23256fa7b32019f736e20
#
_cell.length_a   1.000
_cell.length_b   1.000
_cell.length_c   1.000
_cell.angle_alpha   90.00
_cell.angle_beta   90.00
_cell.angle_gamma   90.00
#
_symmetry.space_group_name_H-M   'P 1'
#
loop_
_entity.id
_entity.type
_entity.pdbx_description
1 polymer ?
#
loop_
_entity_poly.entity_id
_entity_poly.type
_entity_poly.pdbx_seq_one_letter_code
_entity_poly.pdbx_strand_id
1 'polypeptide(L)'
;MDRVLNKNLEKYFNPKTTQEIKVIEGTHSASYAVKLSRVQVISAYPITPQTSIVEKLSELCASGEIPAQYIKVESEHSAMAAVIGAEASGARSFTATSSQGLALMHEVLHWAANARLPIVLANVNRALAPPWNIWADQTDSLAQRDTGWIQFYCESNQEVLDMIIQAYRIGEQVMLPVMINMDAFFLSHTSEPVALPKQELVDKFLPPYKPKFKLDVNDPHAFGGLAGPDSYMEFRYRIQEAMEAARELIPVVADEYNQYIGRYHGAMLEEYRTEGAEYLLITAGTITGTSRLVVDEYREKGVNLGLVKLRTFRPFPTEDIRRIARNVKKIGVIDRNISFGQSGIFFSEIKSALYNSDANPLLNGYIAGLGGRDVVPQNIRDIVEHLMKSEKGQDLVWIGVKI
;
A
#
# COMPACT_ATOMS: atom_id res chain seq x y z
N MET A 1 -4.82 -28.57 11.77
CA MET A 1 -5.41 -27.45 11.04
C MET A 1 -6.04 -26.44 11.99
N ASP A 2 -6.86 -26.87 12.95
CA ASP A 2 -7.55 -25.97 13.90
C ASP A 2 -6.65 -25.16 14.84
N ARG A 3 -5.50 -25.67 15.25
CA ARG A 3 -4.57 -24.93 16.13
C ARG A 3 -3.81 -23.77 15.44
N VAL A 4 -3.60 -23.86 14.13
CA VAL A 4 -2.92 -22.81 13.37
C VAL A 4 -3.92 -21.69 12.99
N LEU A 5 -5.14 -22.08 12.65
CA LEU A 5 -6.24 -21.13 12.42
C LEU A 5 -6.59 -20.35 13.69
N ASN A 6 -6.63 -20.99 14.88
CA ASN A 6 -6.88 -20.30 16.15
C ASN A 6 -5.77 -19.31 16.52
N LYS A 7 -4.49 -19.65 16.36
CA LYS A 7 -3.39 -18.72 16.66
C LYS A 7 -3.38 -17.46 15.75
N ASN A 8 -3.76 -17.61 14.49
CA ASN A 8 -3.87 -16.46 13.58
C ASN A 8 -5.10 -15.60 13.87
N LEU A 9 -6.20 -16.20 14.33
CA LEU A 9 -7.38 -15.46 14.77
C LEU A 9 -7.12 -14.71 16.08
N GLU A 10 -6.42 -15.32 17.03
CA GLU A 10 -6.05 -14.70 18.31
C GLU A 10 -5.19 -13.45 18.13
N LYS A 11 -4.33 -13.40 17.08
CA LYS A 11 -3.48 -12.25 16.79
C LYS A 11 -4.29 -10.97 16.47
N TYR A 12 -5.46 -11.10 15.84
CA TYR A 12 -6.30 -9.97 15.41
C TYR A 12 -7.58 -9.81 16.21
N PHE A 13 -7.95 -10.82 17.00
CA PHE A 13 -9.18 -10.81 17.79
C PHE A 13 -8.95 -10.28 19.19
N ASN A 14 -9.45 -9.07 19.43
CA ASN A 14 -9.56 -8.50 20.76
C ASN A 14 -11.05 -8.16 21.02
N PRO A 15 -11.75 -8.87 21.91
CA PRO A 15 -13.18 -8.65 22.16
C PRO A 15 -13.50 -7.26 22.71
N LYS A 16 -12.50 -6.53 23.23
CA LYS A 16 -12.68 -5.15 23.68
C LYS A 16 -12.74 -4.16 22.51
N THR A 17 -12.05 -4.45 21.42
CA THR A 17 -11.91 -3.55 20.28
C THR A 17 -12.62 -4.03 19.00
N THR A 18 -12.88 -5.33 18.88
CA THR A 18 -13.54 -5.96 17.73
C THR A 18 -15.05 -5.96 17.93
N GLN A 19 -15.77 -5.46 16.93
CA GLN A 19 -17.22 -5.52 16.87
C GLN A 19 -17.70 -6.89 16.34
N GLU A 20 -17.08 -7.36 15.26
CA GLU A 20 -17.50 -8.52 14.50
C GLU A 20 -16.33 -9.12 13.74
N ILE A 21 -16.34 -10.43 13.52
CA ILE A 21 -15.43 -11.10 12.58
C ILE A 21 -16.24 -11.51 11.35
N LYS A 22 -15.78 -11.09 10.19
CA LYS A 22 -16.34 -11.50 8.89
C LYS A 22 -15.30 -12.28 8.09
N VAL A 23 -15.74 -13.33 7.39
CA VAL A 23 -14.90 -14.00 6.37
C VAL A 23 -15.20 -13.29 5.05
N ILE A 24 -14.31 -12.43 4.63
CA ILE A 24 -14.50 -11.53 3.49
C ILE A 24 -13.25 -11.39 2.63
N GLU A 25 -13.45 -11.01 1.39
CA GLU A 25 -12.40 -10.69 0.43
C GLU A 25 -11.72 -9.34 0.74
N GLY A 26 -10.53 -9.13 0.19
CA GLY A 26 -9.80 -7.86 0.33
C GLY A 26 -10.55 -6.65 -0.22
N THR A 27 -11.31 -6.84 -1.31
CA THR A 27 -12.20 -5.82 -1.87
C THR A 27 -13.31 -5.41 -0.91
N HIS A 28 -13.93 -6.37 -0.22
CA HIS A 28 -14.93 -6.08 0.81
C HIS A 28 -14.29 -5.47 2.07
N SER A 29 -13.07 -5.87 2.42
CA SER A 29 -12.30 -5.25 3.50
C SER A 29 -12.09 -3.76 3.25
N ALA A 30 -11.74 -3.38 2.01
CA ALA A 30 -11.66 -1.97 1.61
C ALA A 30 -12.99 -1.24 1.76
N SER A 31 -14.09 -1.88 1.33
CA SER A 31 -15.44 -1.28 1.41
C SER A 31 -15.89 -1.06 2.87
N TYR A 32 -15.62 -2.01 3.76
CA TYR A 32 -15.91 -1.85 5.20
C TYR A 32 -15.02 -0.78 5.85
N ALA A 33 -13.77 -0.65 5.43
CA ALA A 33 -12.89 0.42 5.89
C ALA A 33 -13.42 1.81 5.52
N VAL A 34 -13.92 1.96 4.27
CA VAL A 34 -14.57 3.19 3.79
C VAL A 34 -15.79 3.55 4.65
N LYS A 35 -16.64 2.54 4.96
CA LYS A 35 -17.77 2.71 5.88
C LYS A 35 -17.32 3.20 7.25
N LEU A 36 -16.35 2.51 7.85
CA LEU A 36 -15.83 2.83 9.18
C LEU A 36 -15.16 4.20 9.24
N SER A 37 -14.58 4.66 8.13
CA SER A 37 -13.92 5.96 8.01
C SER A 37 -14.88 7.14 7.81
N ARG A 38 -16.20 6.91 7.79
CA ARG A 38 -17.18 7.98 7.62
C ARG A 38 -16.98 8.79 6.33
N VAL A 39 -16.68 8.10 5.22
CA VAL A 39 -16.53 8.72 3.89
C VAL A 39 -17.86 9.33 3.46
N GLN A 40 -17.79 10.54 2.88
CA GLN A 40 -18.94 11.33 2.50
C GLN A 40 -19.24 11.31 1.01
N VAL A 41 -18.17 11.14 0.18
CA VAL A 41 -18.31 11.07 -1.28
C VAL A 41 -17.48 9.92 -1.82
N ILE A 42 -18.10 9.08 -2.63
CA ILE A 42 -17.47 7.96 -3.32
C ILE A 42 -17.70 8.13 -4.81
N SER A 43 -16.63 8.04 -5.60
CA SER A 43 -16.75 7.96 -7.05
C SER A 43 -15.75 6.94 -7.58
N ALA A 44 -16.22 5.98 -8.37
CA ALA A 44 -15.38 4.97 -8.97
C ALA A 44 -16.00 4.46 -10.27
N TYR A 45 -15.15 4.03 -11.19
CA TYR A 45 -15.53 3.34 -12.42
C TYR A 45 -15.12 1.87 -12.32
N PRO A 46 -16.01 0.90 -12.63
CA PRO A 46 -15.71 -0.52 -12.45
C PRO A 46 -14.67 -1.02 -13.45
N ILE A 47 -13.63 -1.66 -12.91
CA ILE A 47 -12.58 -2.34 -13.65
C ILE A 47 -12.15 -3.61 -12.90
N THR A 48 -12.06 -4.77 -13.61
CA THR A 48 -11.61 -6.03 -13.00
C THR A 48 -10.15 -5.93 -12.53
N PRO A 49 -9.79 -6.39 -11.29
CA PRO A 49 -10.64 -7.04 -10.29
C PRO A 49 -11.12 -6.09 -9.16
N GLN A 50 -11.12 -4.78 -9.37
CA GLN A 50 -11.57 -3.78 -8.40
C GLN A 50 -13.12 -3.73 -8.30
N THR A 51 -13.86 -4.24 -9.28
CA THR A 51 -15.33 -4.11 -9.41
C THR A 51 -16.08 -4.47 -8.13
N SER A 52 -15.65 -5.51 -7.39
CA SER A 52 -16.30 -5.92 -6.13
C SER A 52 -16.23 -4.82 -5.03
N ILE A 53 -15.26 -3.89 -5.07
CA ILE A 53 -15.24 -2.71 -4.18
C ILE A 53 -16.42 -1.80 -4.53
N VAL A 54 -16.59 -1.50 -5.82
CA VAL A 54 -17.64 -0.62 -6.35
C VAL A 54 -19.02 -1.16 -6.03
N GLU A 55 -19.24 -2.45 -6.30
CA GLU A 55 -20.50 -3.14 -6.04
C GLU A 55 -20.86 -3.09 -4.56
N LYS A 56 -19.92 -3.45 -3.68
CA LYS A 56 -20.16 -3.46 -2.24
C LYS A 56 -20.40 -2.06 -1.67
N LEU A 57 -19.66 -1.04 -2.12
CA LEU A 57 -19.90 0.34 -1.73
C LEU A 57 -21.27 0.85 -2.21
N SER A 58 -21.67 0.52 -3.44
CA SER A 58 -22.97 0.87 -3.98
C SER A 58 -24.12 0.23 -3.17
N GLU A 59 -23.98 -1.05 -2.79
CA GLU A 59 -24.91 -1.77 -1.91
C GLU A 59 -25.03 -1.08 -0.54
N LEU A 60 -23.89 -0.77 0.12
CA LEU A 60 -23.85 -0.13 1.43
C LEU A 60 -24.44 1.29 1.42
N CYS A 61 -24.28 2.03 0.33
CA CYS A 61 -24.91 3.33 0.15
C CYS A 61 -26.44 3.17 -0.09
N ALA A 62 -26.85 2.24 -0.92
CA ALA A 62 -28.26 2.01 -1.22
C ALA A 62 -29.05 1.49 0.00
N SER A 63 -28.42 0.68 0.86
CA SER A 63 -29.03 0.21 2.12
C SER A 63 -29.05 1.29 3.23
N GLY A 64 -28.41 2.44 3.03
CA GLY A 64 -28.26 3.50 4.04
C GLY A 64 -27.23 3.20 5.12
N GLU A 65 -26.44 2.15 4.99
CA GLU A 65 -25.35 1.83 5.93
C GLU A 65 -24.18 2.80 5.83
N ILE A 66 -23.97 3.41 4.66
CA ILE A 66 -23.05 4.52 4.44
C ILE A 66 -23.86 5.74 3.98
N PRO A 67 -23.95 6.81 4.77
CA PRO A 67 -24.63 8.04 4.37
C PRO A 67 -23.74 8.87 3.42
N ALA A 68 -23.19 8.24 2.37
CA ALA A 68 -22.32 8.87 1.39
C ALA A 68 -23.04 9.10 0.08
N GLN A 69 -22.63 10.15 -0.63
CA GLN A 69 -23.01 10.36 -2.01
C GLN A 69 -22.17 9.46 -2.92
N TYR A 70 -22.81 8.51 -3.60
CA TYR A 70 -22.15 7.68 -4.60
C TYR A 70 -22.34 8.29 -6.00
N ILE A 71 -21.24 8.75 -6.62
CA ILE A 71 -21.23 9.41 -7.92
C ILE A 71 -20.82 8.41 -9.00
N LYS A 72 -21.73 8.09 -9.90
CA LYS A 72 -21.47 7.24 -11.08
C LYS A 72 -20.91 8.12 -12.21
N VAL A 73 -19.86 7.63 -12.86
CA VAL A 73 -19.13 8.32 -13.92
C VAL A 73 -18.85 7.37 -15.08
N GLU A 74 -18.37 7.89 -16.19
CA GLU A 74 -18.13 7.13 -17.43
C GLU A 74 -16.65 6.69 -17.61
N SER A 75 -15.76 7.11 -16.72
CA SER A 75 -14.34 6.73 -16.79
C SER A 75 -13.63 6.91 -15.44
N GLU A 76 -12.47 6.28 -15.31
CA GLU A 76 -11.61 6.43 -14.12
C GLU A 76 -11.10 7.86 -13.97
N HIS A 77 -10.78 8.54 -15.08
CA HIS A 77 -10.39 9.95 -15.04
C HIS A 77 -11.49 10.81 -14.42
N SER A 78 -12.74 10.63 -14.85
CA SER A 78 -13.90 11.34 -14.29
C SER A 78 -14.17 10.97 -12.83
N ALA A 79 -13.89 9.71 -12.44
CA ALA A 79 -14.00 9.29 -11.04
C ALA A 79 -13.03 10.06 -10.14
N MET A 80 -11.77 10.17 -10.55
CA MET A 80 -10.77 10.95 -9.81
C MET A 80 -11.10 12.44 -9.82
N ALA A 81 -11.55 13.00 -10.94
CA ALA A 81 -11.96 14.41 -11.02
C ALA A 81 -13.13 14.72 -10.06
N ALA A 82 -14.11 13.81 -9.95
CA ALA A 82 -15.24 13.95 -9.03
C ALA A 82 -14.78 13.97 -7.55
N VAL A 83 -13.88 13.06 -7.15
CA VAL A 83 -13.38 13.05 -5.75
C VAL A 83 -12.45 14.23 -5.47
N ILE A 84 -11.70 14.74 -6.46
CA ILE A 84 -10.94 15.99 -6.34
C ILE A 84 -11.87 17.15 -6.01
N GLY A 85 -12.99 17.28 -6.73
CA GLY A 85 -13.99 18.33 -6.48
C GLY A 85 -14.65 18.18 -5.11
N ALA A 86 -14.97 16.96 -4.71
CA ALA A 86 -15.53 16.65 -3.40
C ALA A 86 -14.56 17.01 -2.25
N GLU A 87 -13.32 16.60 -2.35
CA GLU A 87 -12.29 16.88 -1.34
C GLU A 87 -11.97 18.38 -1.25
N ALA A 88 -11.88 19.07 -2.39
CA ALA A 88 -11.71 20.52 -2.44
C ALA A 88 -12.90 21.26 -1.79
N SER A 89 -14.09 20.67 -1.80
CA SER A 89 -15.29 21.20 -1.11
C SER A 89 -15.34 20.85 0.38
N GLY A 90 -14.36 20.07 0.87
CA GLY A 90 -14.23 19.72 2.27
C GLY A 90 -14.89 18.40 2.69
N ALA A 91 -15.24 17.55 1.73
CA ALA A 91 -15.79 16.22 2.00
C ALA A 91 -14.69 15.16 2.00
N ARG A 92 -14.68 14.28 3.01
CA ARG A 92 -13.83 13.06 2.98
C ARG A 92 -14.27 12.18 1.83
N SER A 93 -13.36 11.87 0.91
CA SER A 93 -13.68 11.19 -0.35
C SER A 93 -12.88 9.90 -0.57
N PHE A 94 -13.42 9.02 -1.43
CA PHE A 94 -12.81 7.74 -1.77
C PHE A 94 -12.98 7.40 -3.24
N THR A 95 -11.96 6.79 -3.82
CA THR A 95 -12.03 6.13 -5.13
C THR A 95 -11.28 4.80 -5.13
N ALA A 96 -11.55 3.97 -6.12
CA ALA A 96 -10.84 2.71 -6.32
C ALA A 96 -10.67 2.43 -7.81
N THR A 97 -9.54 1.79 -8.16
CA THR A 97 -9.21 1.46 -9.55
C THR A 97 -8.22 0.29 -9.65
N SER A 98 -7.74 0.03 -10.86
CA SER A 98 -6.78 -1.03 -11.20
C SER A 98 -6.11 -0.73 -12.54
N SER A 99 -4.84 -1.11 -12.73
CA SER A 99 -4.18 -1.24 -14.04
C SER A 99 -4.32 -0.02 -14.97
N GLN A 100 -4.94 -0.23 -16.16
CA GLN A 100 -5.19 0.83 -17.14
C GLN A 100 -6.04 1.96 -16.58
N GLY A 101 -6.98 1.67 -15.67
CA GLY A 101 -7.76 2.70 -15.00
C GLY A 101 -6.88 3.63 -14.17
N LEU A 102 -5.90 3.08 -13.43
CA LEU A 102 -4.93 3.89 -12.72
C LEU A 102 -4.03 4.69 -13.69
N ALA A 103 -3.61 4.07 -14.79
CA ALA A 103 -2.84 4.76 -15.82
C ALA A 103 -3.64 5.91 -16.46
N LEU A 104 -4.95 5.74 -16.67
CA LEU A 104 -5.84 6.80 -17.17
C LEU A 104 -6.01 7.95 -16.16
N MET A 105 -5.89 7.66 -14.86
CA MET A 105 -5.92 8.69 -13.82
C MET A 105 -4.61 9.49 -13.69
N HIS A 106 -3.51 9.11 -14.36
CA HIS A 106 -2.15 9.63 -14.11
C HIS A 106 -2.08 11.16 -14.04
N GLU A 107 -2.68 11.88 -15.00
CA GLU A 107 -2.71 13.34 -15.02
C GLU A 107 -3.36 13.91 -13.73
N VAL A 108 -4.54 13.41 -13.39
CA VAL A 108 -5.31 13.92 -12.26
C VAL A 108 -4.79 13.44 -10.91
N LEU A 109 -3.96 12.37 -10.85
CA LEU A 109 -3.19 12.03 -9.64
C LEU A 109 -2.21 13.16 -9.29
N HIS A 110 -1.47 13.69 -10.26
CA HIS A 110 -0.62 14.87 -10.06
C HIS A 110 -1.43 16.07 -9.57
N TRP A 111 -2.62 16.27 -10.15
CA TRP A 111 -3.49 17.38 -9.76
C TRP A 111 -3.92 17.27 -8.30
N ALA A 112 -4.37 16.10 -7.85
CA ALA A 112 -4.78 15.85 -6.46
C ALA A 112 -3.65 16.14 -5.46
N ALA A 113 -2.43 15.64 -5.73
CA ALA A 113 -1.28 15.86 -4.88
C ALA A 113 -0.82 17.32 -4.85
N ASN A 114 -0.77 17.98 -6.02
CA ASN A 114 -0.38 19.39 -6.12
C ASN A 114 -1.40 20.33 -5.48
N ALA A 115 -2.68 19.97 -5.51
CA ALA A 115 -3.75 20.70 -4.83
C ALA A 115 -3.83 20.38 -3.32
N ARG A 116 -3.00 19.46 -2.81
CA ARG A 116 -2.91 19.10 -1.39
C ARG A 116 -4.22 18.54 -0.84
N LEU A 117 -4.86 17.64 -1.61
CA LEU A 117 -6.15 17.02 -1.29
C LEU A 117 -5.93 15.60 -0.76
N PRO A 118 -6.30 15.30 0.51
CA PRO A 118 -6.03 14.03 1.18
C PRO A 118 -6.99 12.90 0.77
N ILE A 119 -7.15 12.69 -0.52
CA ILE A 119 -7.98 11.63 -1.10
C ILE A 119 -7.39 10.26 -0.76
N VAL A 120 -8.21 9.27 -0.44
CA VAL A 120 -7.78 7.88 -0.32
C VAL A 120 -8.24 7.09 -1.54
N LEU A 121 -7.29 6.39 -2.16
CA LEU A 121 -7.50 5.52 -3.32
C LEU A 121 -7.09 4.09 -2.98
N ALA A 122 -7.97 3.11 -3.22
CA ALA A 122 -7.60 1.70 -3.22
C ALA A 122 -7.27 1.24 -4.64
N ASN A 123 -6.03 0.81 -4.85
CA ASN A 123 -5.59 0.25 -6.12
C ASN A 123 -5.45 -1.27 -6.01
N VAL A 124 -6.15 -2.01 -6.86
CA VAL A 124 -6.00 -3.46 -6.98
C VAL A 124 -4.96 -3.72 -8.06
N ASN A 125 -3.72 -3.99 -7.65
CA ASN A 125 -2.57 -4.14 -8.53
C ASN A 125 -2.80 -5.21 -9.59
N ARG A 126 -2.81 -4.82 -10.85
CA ARG A 126 -3.04 -5.67 -12.00
C ARG A 126 -2.08 -5.31 -13.13
N ALA A 127 -1.64 -6.32 -13.89
CA ALA A 127 -0.78 -6.16 -15.05
C ALA A 127 -1.33 -5.15 -16.07
N LEU A 128 -0.43 -4.36 -16.66
CA LEU A 128 -0.73 -3.42 -17.73
C LEU A 128 -0.73 -4.12 -19.09
N ALA A 129 -1.72 -3.86 -19.91
CA ALA A 129 -1.85 -4.39 -21.26
C ALA A 129 -1.08 -3.54 -22.30
N PRO A 130 -0.79 -4.07 -23.52
CA PRO A 130 -0.81 -5.46 -23.93
C PRO A 130 0.42 -6.26 -23.47
N PRO A 131 0.35 -7.61 -23.38
CA PRO A 131 -0.81 -8.45 -23.59
C PRO A 131 -1.83 -8.31 -22.46
N TRP A 132 -3.13 -8.56 -22.74
CA TRP A 132 -4.18 -8.49 -21.73
C TRP A 132 -3.97 -9.56 -20.66
N ASN A 133 -3.91 -9.10 -19.41
CA ASN A 133 -3.78 -9.92 -18.22
C ASN A 133 -4.50 -9.22 -17.08
N ILE A 134 -5.28 -9.97 -16.26
CA ILE A 134 -6.08 -9.39 -15.19
C ILE A 134 -5.52 -9.69 -13.79
N TRP A 135 -4.42 -10.45 -13.70
CA TRP A 135 -3.82 -10.88 -12.43
C TRP A 135 -2.76 -9.91 -11.92
N ALA A 136 -2.25 -10.23 -10.73
CA ALA A 136 -1.38 -9.35 -9.96
C ALA A 136 -0.06 -9.00 -10.68
N ASP A 137 0.21 -7.71 -10.69
CA ASP A 137 1.46 -7.09 -11.08
C ASP A 137 1.48 -5.68 -10.48
N GLN A 138 2.56 -5.30 -9.81
CA GLN A 138 2.62 -4.03 -9.07
C GLN A 138 3.14 -2.87 -9.92
N THR A 139 3.42 -3.10 -11.20
CA THR A 139 3.94 -2.06 -12.11
C THR A 139 2.96 -0.89 -12.30
N ASP A 140 1.64 -1.15 -12.23
CA ASP A 140 0.61 -0.12 -12.36
C ASP A 140 0.75 0.99 -11.30
N SER A 141 0.82 0.61 -10.01
CA SER A 141 0.98 1.58 -8.92
C SER A 141 2.41 2.15 -8.86
N LEU A 142 3.42 1.35 -9.16
CA LEU A 142 4.81 1.80 -9.16
C LEU A 142 5.11 2.80 -10.28
N ALA A 143 4.37 2.73 -11.39
CA ALA A 143 4.40 3.76 -12.44
C ALA A 143 3.89 5.13 -11.94
N GLN A 144 3.19 5.18 -10.80
CA GLN A 144 2.66 6.41 -10.20
C GLN A 144 3.57 6.97 -9.08
N ARG A 145 4.77 6.44 -8.89
CA ARG A 145 5.68 6.79 -7.76
C ARG A 145 6.05 8.26 -7.68
N ASP A 146 6.00 8.99 -8.80
CA ASP A 146 6.43 10.39 -8.90
C ASP A 146 5.26 11.38 -8.89
N THR A 147 4.04 10.90 -8.63
CA THR A 147 2.81 11.73 -8.64
C THR A 147 2.58 12.54 -7.36
N GLY A 148 3.35 12.29 -6.29
CA GLY A 148 3.20 12.96 -5.01
C GLY A 148 2.21 12.28 -4.05
N TRP A 149 1.80 11.05 -4.34
CA TRP A 149 0.96 10.22 -3.48
C TRP A 149 1.78 9.43 -2.46
N ILE A 150 1.30 9.34 -1.23
CA ILE A 150 1.78 8.36 -0.26
C ILE A 150 1.32 6.99 -0.73
N GLN A 151 2.21 5.97 -0.72
CA GLN A 151 1.89 4.64 -1.24
C GLN A 151 2.23 3.55 -0.24
N PHE A 152 1.23 2.70 0.05
CA PHE A 152 1.35 1.51 0.89
C PHE A 152 1.02 0.23 0.12
N TYR A 153 1.64 -0.89 0.53
CA TYR A 153 1.41 -2.23 -0.02
C TYR A 153 0.97 -3.18 1.10
N CYS A 154 -0.22 -3.75 0.96
CA CYS A 154 -0.83 -4.63 1.95
C CYS A 154 -0.54 -6.11 1.67
N GLU A 155 -0.36 -6.90 2.74
CA GLU A 155 -0.10 -8.33 2.71
C GLU A 155 -1.36 -9.18 2.94
N SER A 156 -2.37 -8.67 3.65
CA SER A 156 -3.57 -9.38 4.08
C SER A 156 -4.83 -8.52 4.00
N ASN A 157 -6.00 -9.17 4.00
CA ASN A 157 -7.29 -8.47 4.00
C ASN A 157 -7.50 -7.63 5.27
N GLN A 158 -6.97 -8.09 6.41
CA GLN A 158 -7.00 -7.30 7.64
C GLN A 158 -6.17 -6.02 7.50
N GLU A 159 -4.98 -6.12 6.90
CA GLU A 159 -4.14 -4.94 6.68
C GLU A 159 -4.79 -3.95 5.70
N VAL A 160 -5.47 -4.41 4.66
CA VAL A 160 -6.23 -3.53 3.74
C VAL A 160 -7.24 -2.68 4.51
N LEU A 161 -8.04 -3.31 5.38
CA LEU A 161 -9.01 -2.60 6.20
C LEU A 161 -8.35 -1.57 7.11
N ASP A 162 -7.35 -2.00 7.85
CA ASP A 162 -6.68 -1.19 8.86
C ASP A 162 -5.89 -0.03 8.23
N MET A 163 -5.30 -0.27 7.06
CA MET A 163 -4.52 0.75 6.34
C MET A 163 -5.36 1.83 5.72
N ILE A 164 -6.55 1.52 5.18
CA ILE A 164 -7.45 2.54 4.64
C ILE A 164 -7.90 3.51 5.76
N ILE A 165 -8.17 3.00 6.95
CA ILE A 165 -8.51 3.85 8.11
C ILE A 165 -7.32 4.74 8.50
N GLN A 166 -6.11 4.17 8.57
CA GLN A 166 -4.89 4.93 8.86
C GLN A 166 -4.55 5.92 7.74
N ALA A 167 -4.84 5.59 6.48
CA ALA A 167 -4.58 6.45 5.33
C ALA A 167 -5.29 7.80 5.45
N TYR A 168 -6.55 7.83 5.88
CA TYR A 168 -7.25 9.07 6.16
C TYR A 168 -6.57 9.87 7.27
N ARG A 169 -6.19 9.20 8.37
CA ARG A 169 -5.51 9.86 9.49
C ARG A 169 -4.19 10.49 9.07
N ILE A 170 -3.40 9.81 8.24
CA ILE A 170 -2.13 10.29 7.71
C ILE A 170 -2.37 11.42 6.70
N GLY A 171 -3.17 11.14 5.67
CA GLY A 171 -3.41 12.07 4.57
C GLY A 171 -3.98 13.41 5.02
N GLU A 172 -4.97 13.40 5.92
CA GLU A 172 -5.61 14.60 6.46
C GLU A 172 -4.66 15.47 7.30
N GLN A 173 -3.65 14.89 7.96
CA GLN A 173 -2.68 15.67 8.73
C GLN A 173 -1.61 16.31 7.86
N VAL A 174 -1.10 15.58 6.85
CA VAL A 174 -0.04 16.11 5.97
C VAL A 174 -0.60 16.78 4.72
N MET A 175 -1.91 16.71 4.49
CA MET A 175 -2.58 17.23 3.29
C MET A 175 -1.99 16.64 2.01
N LEU A 176 -1.88 15.31 1.95
CA LEU A 176 -1.45 14.54 0.78
C LEU A 176 -2.39 13.36 0.53
N PRO A 177 -2.63 13.03 -0.73
CA PRO A 177 -3.42 11.84 -1.07
C PRO A 177 -2.65 10.56 -0.79
N VAL A 178 -3.40 9.48 -0.52
CA VAL A 178 -2.84 8.18 -0.11
C VAL A 178 -3.40 7.06 -0.99
N MET A 179 -2.50 6.22 -1.52
CA MET A 179 -2.83 5.04 -2.31
C MET A 179 -2.54 3.77 -1.51
N ILE A 180 -3.56 2.94 -1.35
CA ILE A 180 -3.47 1.62 -0.72
C ILE A 180 -3.49 0.55 -1.80
N ASN A 181 -2.39 -0.20 -1.91
CA ASN A 181 -2.19 -1.20 -2.94
C ASN A 181 -2.44 -2.61 -2.39
N MET A 182 -3.18 -3.42 -3.14
CA MET A 182 -3.44 -4.82 -2.85
C MET A 182 -3.30 -5.68 -4.12
N ASP A 183 -2.69 -6.86 -3.99
CA ASP A 183 -2.46 -7.75 -5.14
C ASP A 183 -3.76 -8.34 -5.69
N ALA A 184 -3.99 -8.17 -7.00
CA ALA A 184 -5.15 -8.68 -7.72
C ALA A 184 -5.29 -10.20 -7.57
N PHE A 185 -6.50 -10.67 -7.32
CA PHE A 185 -6.93 -12.03 -7.03
C PHE A 185 -6.32 -12.66 -5.77
N PHE A 186 -5.03 -12.46 -5.49
CA PHE A 186 -4.39 -12.99 -4.28
C PHE A 186 -4.93 -12.39 -2.99
N LEU A 187 -5.25 -11.09 -2.97
CA LEU A 187 -5.98 -10.44 -1.87
C LEU A 187 -7.40 -10.10 -2.26
N SER A 188 -7.59 -9.53 -3.46
CA SER A 188 -8.88 -8.94 -3.84
C SER A 188 -10.03 -9.94 -3.84
N HIS A 189 -9.77 -11.23 -4.13
CA HIS A 189 -10.78 -12.30 -4.24
C HIS A 189 -10.52 -13.50 -3.33
N THR A 190 -9.55 -13.41 -2.43
CA THR A 190 -9.34 -14.44 -1.41
C THR A 190 -10.03 -14.03 -0.12
N SER A 191 -10.89 -14.90 0.40
CA SER A 191 -11.59 -14.66 1.66
C SER A 191 -10.72 -15.03 2.85
N GLU A 192 -10.58 -14.09 3.79
CA GLU A 192 -9.88 -14.27 5.06
C GLU A 192 -10.80 -13.84 6.23
N PRO A 193 -10.59 -14.35 7.44
CA PRO A 193 -11.21 -13.79 8.62
C PRO A 193 -10.69 -12.36 8.88
N VAL A 194 -11.58 -11.39 8.91
CA VAL A 194 -11.28 -9.98 9.15
C VAL A 194 -12.05 -9.49 10.37
N ALA A 195 -11.31 -8.97 11.36
CA ALA A 195 -11.88 -8.40 12.57
C ALA A 195 -12.25 -6.93 12.34
N LEU A 196 -13.53 -6.63 12.22
CA LEU A 196 -14.03 -5.27 12.10
C LEU A 196 -13.93 -4.57 13.47
N PRO A 197 -13.29 -3.38 13.56
CA PRO A 197 -13.22 -2.64 14.81
C PRO A 197 -14.58 -2.02 15.17
N LYS A 198 -14.78 -1.74 16.45
CA LYS A 198 -15.95 -1.00 16.91
C LYS A 198 -15.91 0.41 16.35
N GLN A 199 -17.04 0.86 15.78
CA GLN A 199 -17.15 2.18 15.16
C GLN A 199 -16.73 3.32 16.10
N GLU A 200 -17.11 3.25 17.38
CA GLU A 200 -16.77 4.25 18.40
C GLU A 200 -15.26 4.42 18.64
N LEU A 201 -14.47 3.34 18.42
CA LEU A 201 -13.02 3.39 18.52
C LEU A 201 -12.39 3.99 17.27
N VAL A 202 -12.96 3.68 16.11
CA VAL A 202 -12.53 4.30 14.85
C VAL A 202 -12.85 5.80 14.86
N ASP A 203 -14.03 6.20 15.35
CA ASP A 203 -14.41 7.63 15.48
C ASP A 203 -13.48 8.42 16.42
N LYS A 204 -12.93 7.75 17.45
CA LYS A 204 -11.91 8.35 18.34
C LYS A 204 -10.55 8.48 17.66
N PHE A 205 -10.14 7.48 16.92
CA PHE A 205 -8.87 7.47 16.18
C PHE A 205 -8.93 8.43 14.97
N LEU A 206 -10.03 8.43 14.24
CA LEU A 206 -10.25 9.22 13.03
C LEU A 206 -11.45 10.15 13.25
N PRO A 207 -11.27 11.33 13.86
CA PRO A 207 -12.35 12.28 14.09
C PRO A 207 -12.93 12.84 12.77
N PRO A 208 -14.07 13.55 12.81
CA PRO A 208 -14.64 14.19 11.63
C PRO A 208 -13.62 15.07 10.90
N TYR A 209 -13.55 14.94 9.59
CA TYR A 209 -12.63 15.71 8.76
C TYR A 209 -12.93 17.21 8.84
N LYS A 210 -11.92 18.01 9.09
CA LYS A 210 -11.98 19.47 9.11
C LYS A 210 -10.85 20.00 8.22
N PRO A 211 -11.13 20.26 6.93
CA PRO A 211 -10.12 20.73 6.01
C PRO A 211 -9.56 22.08 6.45
N LYS A 212 -8.25 22.25 6.30
CA LYS A 212 -7.58 23.53 6.56
C LYS A 212 -8.00 24.60 5.55
N PHE A 213 -8.21 24.18 4.31
CA PHE A 213 -8.68 24.99 3.18
C PHE A 213 -9.75 24.23 2.42
N LYS A 214 -10.76 24.91 1.95
CA LYS A 214 -11.83 24.35 1.11
C LYS A 214 -12.40 25.42 0.18
N LEU A 215 -13.14 25.02 -0.83
CA LEU A 215 -13.96 25.95 -1.61
C LEU A 215 -15.09 26.45 -0.70
N ASP A 216 -15.02 27.72 -0.33
CA ASP A 216 -16.01 28.37 0.54
C ASP A 216 -16.32 29.76 0.00
N VAL A 217 -17.60 30.08 -0.15
CA VAL A 217 -18.05 31.39 -0.68
C VAL A 217 -17.77 32.53 0.27
N ASN A 218 -17.64 32.24 1.57
CA ASN A 218 -17.37 33.25 2.61
C ASN A 218 -15.88 33.45 2.90
N ASP A 219 -15.03 32.45 2.53
CA ASP A 219 -13.59 32.48 2.63
C ASP A 219 -13.00 31.83 1.38
N PRO A 220 -12.97 32.56 0.24
CA PRO A 220 -12.67 31.98 -1.07
C PRO A 220 -11.20 31.57 -1.19
N HIS A 221 -10.98 30.29 -1.51
CA HIS A 221 -9.69 29.72 -1.85
C HIS A 221 -9.71 29.18 -3.29
N ALA A 222 -8.55 29.14 -3.92
CA ALA A 222 -8.37 28.55 -5.24
C ALA A 222 -7.48 27.31 -5.16
N PHE A 223 -7.87 26.25 -5.82
CA PHE A 223 -7.08 25.04 -6.02
C PHE A 223 -6.63 24.95 -7.48
N GLY A 224 -5.36 24.67 -7.73
CA GLY A 224 -4.84 24.52 -9.09
C GLY A 224 -4.65 25.83 -9.86
N GLY A 225 -4.28 26.92 -9.17
CA GLY A 225 -3.92 28.18 -9.83
C GLY A 225 -2.67 28.08 -10.69
N LEU A 226 -2.52 29.02 -11.67
CA LEU A 226 -1.31 29.13 -12.48
C LEU A 226 -0.14 29.65 -11.64
N ALA A 227 0.97 28.94 -11.64
CA ALA A 227 2.23 29.34 -11.01
C ALA A 227 3.26 29.69 -12.08
N GLY A 228 3.94 30.83 -11.94
CA GLY A 228 5.05 31.23 -12.81
C GLY A 228 6.37 30.53 -12.43
N PRO A 229 7.43 30.72 -13.23
CA PRO A 229 8.76 30.15 -12.97
C PRO A 229 9.36 30.56 -11.62
N ASP A 230 8.94 31.69 -11.10
CA ASP A 230 9.37 32.29 -9.85
C ASP A 230 8.70 31.69 -8.60
N SER A 231 7.71 30.81 -8.75
CA SER A 231 6.96 30.22 -7.64
C SER A 231 6.68 28.73 -7.77
N TYR A 232 6.80 28.14 -8.97
CA TYR A 232 6.50 26.71 -9.17
C TYR A 232 7.38 25.77 -8.35
N MET A 233 8.67 26.09 -8.19
CA MET A 233 9.62 25.29 -7.41
C MET A 233 9.23 25.23 -5.94
N GLU A 234 8.74 26.33 -5.37
CA GLU A 234 8.27 26.41 -3.99
C GLU A 234 7.03 25.54 -3.75
N PHE A 235 6.10 25.46 -4.70
CA PHE A 235 4.98 24.53 -4.60
C PHE A 235 5.45 23.06 -4.56
N ARG A 236 6.41 22.70 -5.42
CA ARG A 236 6.99 21.34 -5.42
C ARG A 236 7.75 21.04 -4.11
N TYR A 237 8.50 22.02 -3.62
CA TYR A 237 9.19 21.92 -2.33
C TYR A 237 8.23 21.67 -1.16
N ARG A 238 7.07 22.33 -1.13
CA ARG A 238 6.04 22.13 -0.10
C ARG A 238 5.42 20.72 -0.13
N ILE A 239 5.36 20.08 -1.30
CA ILE A 239 4.92 18.68 -1.39
C ILE A 239 6.01 17.76 -0.80
N GLN A 240 7.27 18.03 -1.08
CA GLN A 240 8.38 17.27 -0.51
C GLN A 240 8.43 17.41 1.02
N GLU A 241 8.29 18.63 1.57
CA GLU A 241 8.17 18.84 3.02
C GLU A 241 7.03 18.02 3.64
N ALA A 242 5.87 17.98 2.98
CA ALA A 242 4.74 17.19 3.47
C ALA A 242 5.00 15.67 3.38
N MET A 243 5.76 15.22 2.37
CA MET A 243 6.18 13.82 2.24
C MET A 243 7.18 13.44 3.34
N GLU A 244 8.11 14.34 3.70
CA GLU A 244 9.01 14.14 4.85
C GLU A 244 8.22 14.11 6.17
N ALA A 245 7.28 15.04 6.35
CA ALA A 245 6.38 15.01 7.52
C ALA A 245 5.56 13.71 7.61
N ALA A 246 5.13 13.15 6.46
CA ALA A 246 4.47 11.85 6.44
C ALA A 246 5.39 10.71 6.91
N ARG A 247 6.70 10.76 6.60
CA ARG A 247 7.67 9.77 7.07
C ARG A 247 7.72 9.71 8.60
N GLU A 248 7.71 10.86 9.25
CA GLU A 248 7.70 10.97 10.71
C GLU A 248 6.33 10.59 11.32
N LEU A 249 5.25 10.89 10.61
CA LEU A 249 3.90 10.69 11.10
C LEU A 249 3.44 9.23 11.00
N ILE A 250 3.83 8.48 9.96
CA ILE A 250 3.37 7.10 9.72
C ILE A 250 3.63 6.18 10.94
N PRO A 251 4.82 6.17 11.57
CA PRO A 251 5.04 5.38 12.79
C PRO A 251 4.12 5.79 13.93
N VAL A 252 3.92 7.09 14.15
CA VAL A 252 3.06 7.61 15.22
C VAL A 252 1.61 7.16 15.00
N VAL A 253 1.10 7.25 13.79
CA VAL A 253 -0.27 6.81 13.45
C VAL A 253 -0.42 5.29 13.60
N ALA A 254 0.61 4.50 13.27
CA ALA A 254 0.59 3.05 13.46
C ALA A 254 0.51 2.69 14.95
N ASP A 255 1.25 3.40 15.81
CA ASP A 255 1.22 3.23 17.27
C ASP A 255 -0.12 3.69 17.87
N GLU A 256 -0.64 4.85 17.43
CA GLU A 256 -1.99 5.32 17.83
C GLU A 256 -3.06 4.29 17.45
N TYR A 257 -3.01 3.76 16.21
CA TYR A 257 -3.96 2.74 15.77
C TYR A 257 -3.88 1.48 16.64
N ASN A 258 -2.68 1.04 16.99
CA ASN A 258 -2.49 -0.07 17.92
C ASN A 258 -3.07 0.21 19.30
N GLN A 259 -2.92 1.42 19.83
CA GLN A 259 -3.48 1.80 21.13
C GLN A 259 -5.02 1.77 21.14
N TYR A 260 -5.68 2.25 20.07
CA TYR A 260 -7.14 2.27 19.96
C TYR A 260 -7.74 0.92 19.58
N ILE A 261 -7.11 0.22 18.63
CA ILE A 261 -7.70 -0.95 17.97
C ILE A 261 -7.03 -2.26 18.40
N GLY A 262 -5.78 -2.19 18.88
CA GLY A 262 -5.02 -3.36 19.33
C GLY A 262 -4.39 -4.15 18.17
N ARG A 263 -4.12 -3.51 17.03
CA ARG A 263 -3.47 -4.13 15.87
C ARG A 263 -2.33 -3.28 15.35
N TYR A 264 -1.23 -3.95 14.99
CA TYR A 264 0.00 -3.33 14.49
C TYR A 264 0.55 -4.13 13.31
N HIS A 265 0.68 -3.49 12.15
CA HIS A 265 1.18 -4.10 10.91
C HIS A 265 2.60 -3.63 10.54
N GLY A 266 3.32 -3.07 11.49
CA GLY A 266 4.56 -2.34 11.25
C GLY A 266 4.32 -0.84 11.05
N ALA A 267 5.40 -0.10 10.95
CA ALA A 267 5.39 1.35 10.67
C ALA A 267 5.70 1.63 9.19
N MET A 268 6.89 2.10 8.88
CA MET A 268 7.34 2.27 7.50
C MET A 268 7.57 0.92 6.81
N LEU A 269 8.03 -0.06 7.56
CA LEU A 269 8.25 -1.45 7.17
C LEU A 269 7.95 -2.38 8.34
N GLU A 270 7.89 -3.68 8.09
CA GLU A 270 7.77 -4.70 9.13
C GLU A 270 8.97 -5.62 9.08
N GLU A 271 9.61 -5.81 10.22
CA GLU A 271 10.75 -6.70 10.39
C GLU A 271 10.27 -8.07 10.92
N TYR A 272 10.70 -9.14 10.27
CA TYR A 272 10.40 -10.50 10.67
C TYR A 272 11.67 -11.31 10.78
N ARG A 273 12.02 -11.76 12.01
CA ARG A 273 13.25 -12.52 12.32
C ARG A 273 14.53 -11.85 11.80
N THR A 274 14.59 -10.51 11.85
CA THR A 274 15.76 -9.73 11.39
C THR A 274 16.89 -9.72 12.38
N GLU A 275 16.62 -9.99 13.67
CA GLU A 275 17.65 -10.04 14.69
C GLU A 275 18.70 -11.13 14.40
N GLY A 276 19.97 -10.73 14.31
CA GLY A 276 21.09 -11.59 13.98
C GLY A 276 21.05 -12.17 12.54
N ALA A 277 20.24 -11.63 11.65
CA ALA A 277 20.16 -12.12 10.28
C ALA A 277 21.45 -11.82 9.50
N GLU A 278 22.00 -12.86 8.86
CA GLU A 278 23.09 -12.73 7.90
C GLU A 278 22.59 -12.56 6.46
N TYR A 279 21.43 -13.15 6.19
CA TYR A 279 20.73 -13.09 4.92
C TYR A 279 19.38 -12.43 5.12
N LEU A 280 18.98 -11.57 4.22
CA LEU A 280 17.72 -10.84 4.30
C LEU A 280 16.95 -10.95 2.99
N LEU A 281 15.67 -11.25 3.08
CA LEU A 281 14.72 -11.05 1.97
C LEU A 281 13.99 -9.72 2.18
N ILE A 282 13.74 -8.98 1.11
CA ILE A 282 12.85 -7.81 1.12
C ILE A 282 11.74 -8.04 0.11
N THR A 283 10.50 -7.91 0.55
CA THR A 283 9.30 -8.19 -0.25
C THR A 283 8.22 -7.13 -0.02
N ALA A 284 7.24 -7.06 -0.91
CA ALA A 284 6.03 -6.27 -0.75
C ALA A 284 4.79 -7.08 -1.13
N GLY A 285 3.62 -6.74 -0.58
CA GLY A 285 2.37 -7.42 -0.87
C GLY A 285 2.36 -8.89 -0.43
N THR A 286 1.62 -9.72 -1.15
CA THR A 286 1.33 -11.13 -0.77
C THR A 286 2.52 -12.07 -0.81
N ILE A 287 3.58 -11.76 -1.56
CA ILE A 287 4.82 -12.56 -1.56
C ILE A 287 5.42 -12.67 -0.15
N THR A 288 5.16 -11.67 0.70
CA THR A 288 5.61 -11.64 2.09
C THR A 288 5.14 -12.85 2.88
N GLY A 289 3.86 -13.21 2.77
CA GLY A 289 3.29 -14.36 3.50
C GLY A 289 3.97 -15.68 3.13
N THR A 290 4.19 -15.93 1.83
CA THR A 290 4.93 -17.11 1.35
C THR A 290 6.38 -17.09 1.84
N SER A 291 7.01 -15.92 1.89
CA SER A 291 8.40 -15.77 2.33
C SER A 291 8.55 -16.04 3.83
N ARG A 292 7.58 -15.68 4.68
CA ARG A 292 7.60 -15.98 6.13
C ARG A 292 7.73 -17.48 6.40
N LEU A 293 6.96 -18.29 5.67
CA LEU A 293 7.03 -19.75 5.79
C LEU A 293 8.44 -20.28 5.54
N VAL A 294 9.08 -19.81 4.47
CA VAL A 294 10.42 -20.26 4.12
C VAL A 294 11.47 -19.72 5.08
N VAL A 295 11.33 -18.49 5.57
CA VAL A 295 12.20 -17.94 6.62
C VAL A 295 12.16 -18.80 7.88
N ASP A 296 10.98 -19.23 8.31
CA ASP A 296 10.83 -20.13 9.47
C ASP A 296 11.54 -21.47 9.24
N GLU A 297 11.34 -22.09 8.07
CA GLU A 297 12.01 -23.34 7.71
C GLU A 297 13.56 -23.22 7.74
N TYR A 298 14.12 -22.12 7.24
CA TYR A 298 15.57 -21.90 7.24
C TYR A 298 16.11 -21.59 8.62
N ARG A 299 15.36 -20.85 9.44
CA ARG A 299 15.71 -20.59 10.84
C ARG A 299 15.74 -21.89 11.66
N GLU A 300 14.80 -22.80 11.45
CA GLU A 300 14.79 -24.13 12.07
C GLU A 300 16.01 -24.97 11.68
N LYS A 301 16.55 -24.77 10.48
CA LYS A 301 17.79 -25.40 9.99
C LYS A 301 19.07 -24.68 10.46
N GLY A 302 18.97 -23.64 11.28
CA GLY A 302 20.09 -22.87 11.82
C GLY A 302 20.66 -21.81 10.86
N VAL A 303 19.95 -21.48 9.78
CA VAL A 303 20.35 -20.41 8.86
C VAL A 303 19.78 -19.07 9.35
N ASN A 304 20.63 -18.06 9.53
CA ASN A 304 20.25 -16.73 9.99
C ASN A 304 19.61 -15.90 8.86
N LEU A 305 18.44 -16.34 8.40
CA LEU A 305 17.63 -15.68 7.40
C LEU A 305 16.58 -14.79 8.07
N GLY A 306 16.42 -13.55 7.60
CA GLY A 306 15.39 -12.61 8.01
C GLY A 306 14.55 -12.14 6.82
N LEU A 307 13.45 -11.46 7.12
CA LEU A 307 12.55 -10.88 6.13
C LEU A 307 12.16 -9.46 6.54
N VAL A 308 12.14 -8.56 5.57
CA VAL A 308 11.54 -7.23 5.69
C VAL A 308 10.39 -7.12 4.71
N LYS A 309 9.22 -6.77 5.22
CA LYS A 309 8.10 -6.33 4.40
C LYS A 309 8.19 -4.84 4.16
N LEU A 310 8.35 -4.44 2.91
CA LEU A 310 8.27 -3.06 2.50
C LEU A 310 6.79 -2.66 2.46
N ARG A 311 6.35 -2.00 3.52
CA ARG A 311 4.96 -1.59 3.70
C ARG A 311 4.68 -0.25 3.06
N THR A 312 5.60 0.71 3.28
CA THR A 312 5.54 2.06 2.72
C THR A 312 6.53 2.18 1.57
N PHE A 313 6.07 2.61 0.40
CA PHE A 313 6.92 2.84 -0.76
C PHE A 313 7.19 4.34 -0.98
N ARG A 314 6.22 5.18 -0.70
CA ARG A 314 6.35 6.64 -0.66
C ARG A 314 5.66 7.19 0.60
N PRO A 315 6.41 7.93 1.43
CA PRO A 315 7.86 8.20 1.39
C PRO A 315 8.69 6.92 1.54
N PHE A 316 9.85 6.86 0.88
CA PHE A 316 10.67 5.64 0.94
C PHE A 316 11.40 5.52 2.31
N PRO A 317 11.43 4.34 2.95
CA PRO A 317 12.00 4.13 4.29
C PRO A 317 13.54 4.02 4.26
N THR A 318 14.23 5.02 3.74
CA THR A 318 15.68 4.99 3.49
C THR A 318 16.49 4.68 4.76
N GLU A 319 16.19 5.38 5.87
CA GLU A 319 16.96 5.22 7.10
C GLU A 319 16.71 3.85 7.76
N ASP A 320 15.48 3.34 7.68
CA ASP A 320 15.18 1.99 8.17
C ASP A 320 15.92 0.91 7.38
N ILE A 321 15.95 1.03 6.04
CA ILE A 321 16.71 0.13 5.18
C ILE A 321 18.21 0.18 5.52
N ARG A 322 18.78 1.37 5.67
CA ARG A 322 20.19 1.54 6.08
C ARG A 322 20.47 0.91 7.43
N ARG A 323 19.61 1.14 8.41
CA ARG A 323 19.73 0.58 9.77
C ARG A 323 19.76 -0.95 9.75
N ILE A 324 18.80 -1.57 9.05
CA ILE A 324 18.67 -3.02 8.99
C ILE A 324 19.84 -3.65 8.24
N ALA A 325 20.30 -3.02 7.16
CA ALA A 325 21.34 -3.55 6.29
C ALA A 325 22.74 -3.56 6.91
N ARG A 326 23.02 -2.80 7.99
CA ARG A 326 24.36 -2.61 8.56
C ARG A 326 25.10 -3.92 8.89
N ASN A 327 24.37 -4.92 9.39
CA ASN A 327 24.97 -6.19 9.85
C ASN A 327 24.59 -7.39 8.95
N VAL A 328 23.96 -7.12 7.81
CA VAL A 328 23.52 -8.13 6.87
C VAL A 328 24.59 -8.36 5.80
N LYS A 329 24.91 -9.62 5.51
CA LYS A 329 25.89 -9.98 4.48
C LYS A 329 25.32 -9.89 3.08
N LYS A 330 24.09 -10.38 2.90
CA LYS A 330 23.43 -10.43 1.59
C LYS A 330 21.95 -10.12 1.68
N ILE A 331 21.45 -9.37 0.73
CA ILE A 331 20.03 -8.99 0.61
C ILE A 331 19.49 -9.42 -0.73
N GLY A 332 18.38 -10.17 -0.73
CA GLY A 332 17.58 -10.51 -1.90
C GLY A 332 16.30 -9.69 -1.91
N VAL A 333 16.07 -8.88 -2.93
CA VAL A 333 14.85 -8.13 -3.13
C VAL A 333 13.96 -8.85 -4.14
N ILE A 334 12.72 -9.12 -3.79
CA ILE A 334 11.78 -9.83 -4.65
C ILE A 334 10.71 -8.85 -5.13
N ASP A 335 10.74 -8.59 -6.43
CA ASP A 335 9.88 -7.64 -7.12
C ASP A 335 8.80 -8.37 -7.92
N ARG A 336 7.51 -8.03 -7.68
CA ARG A 336 6.38 -8.38 -8.57
C ARG A 336 6.13 -7.24 -9.57
N ASN A 337 7.18 -6.72 -10.13
CA ASN A 337 7.18 -5.61 -11.07
C ASN A 337 8.48 -5.60 -11.86
N ILE A 338 8.52 -4.81 -12.92
CA ILE A 338 9.75 -4.54 -13.66
C ILE A 338 9.75 -3.14 -14.24
N SER A 339 10.89 -2.47 -14.14
CA SER A 339 11.24 -1.29 -14.95
C SER A 339 12.06 -1.75 -16.14
N PHE A 340 11.45 -1.77 -17.33
CA PHE A 340 12.09 -2.27 -18.54
C PHE A 340 13.38 -1.51 -18.85
N GLY A 341 14.43 -2.28 -19.16
CA GLY A 341 15.78 -1.74 -19.38
C GLY A 341 16.58 -1.48 -18.12
N GLN A 342 16.03 -1.80 -16.92
CA GLN A 342 16.68 -1.63 -15.62
C GLN A 342 16.58 -2.92 -14.78
N SER A 343 15.73 -2.96 -13.78
CA SER A 343 15.54 -4.06 -12.82
C SER A 343 14.17 -3.93 -12.15
N GLY A 344 13.93 -4.63 -11.05
CA GLY A 344 12.80 -4.38 -10.18
C GLY A 344 12.85 -2.97 -9.58
N ILE A 345 11.69 -2.35 -9.39
CA ILE A 345 11.62 -0.97 -8.89
C ILE A 345 11.98 -0.92 -7.41
N PHE A 346 11.51 -1.87 -6.58
CA PHE A 346 11.92 -1.94 -5.17
C PHE A 346 13.43 -2.19 -5.04
N PHE A 347 13.98 -3.08 -5.86
CA PHE A 347 15.43 -3.32 -5.88
C PHE A 347 16.21 -2.04 -6.19
N SER A 348 15.80 -1.28 -7.20
CA SER A 348 16.46 -0.01 -7.58
C SER A 348 16.42 1.02 -6.46
N GLU A 349 15.28 1.17 -5.78
CA GLU A 349 15.13 2.10 -4.65
C GLU A 349 15.98 1.69 -3.44
N ILE A 350 16.04 0.38 -3.14
CA ILE A 350 16.87 -0.15 -2.05
C ILE A 350 18.35 0.04 -2.36
N LYS A 351 18.76 -0.26 -3.60
CA LYS A 351 20.15 -0.03 -4.06
C LYS A 351 20.52 1.44 -3.93
N SER A 352 19.64 2.36 -4.32
CA SER A 352 19.81 3.80 -4.17
C SER A 352 19.90 4.22 -2.68
N ALA A 353 19.03 3.67 -1.82
CA ALA A 353 19.03 3.97 -0.39
C ALA A 353 20.34 3.55 0.30
N LEU A 354 20.93 2.44 -0.14
CA LEU A 354 22.17 1.91 0.43
C LEU A 354 23.44 2.58 -0.15
N TYR A 355 23.33 3.25 -1.30
CA TYR A 355 24.46 3.99 -1.86
C TYR A 355 24.86 5.13 -0.91
N ASN A 356 26.16 5.32 -0.69
CA ASN A 356 26.71 6.28 0.29
C ASN A 356 26.28 6.02 1.76
N SER A 357 25.91 4.76 2.10
CA SER A 357 25.71 4.36 3.50
C SER A 357 26.90 3.53 3.99
N ASP A 358 26.99 3.34 5.33
CA ASP A 358 27.99 2.46 5.95
C ASP A 358 27.66 0.95 5.73
N ALA A 359 26.44 0.63 5.26
CA ALA A 359 26.02 -0.72 4.97
C ALA A 359 26.42 -1.11 3.54
N ASN A 360 27.10 -2.22 3.39
CA ASN A 360 27.57 -2.72 2.08
C ASN A 360 27.24 -4.20 1.90
N PRO A 361 25.98 -4.62 2.00
CA PRO A 361 25.60 -5.99 1.73
C PRO A 361 25.71 -6.30 0.22
N LEU A 362 25.94 -7.57 -0.12
CA LEU A 362 25.72 -8.03 -1.49
C LEU A 362 24.22 -7.98 -1.83
N LEU A 363 23.87 -7.36 -2.94
CA LEU A 363 22.47 -7.17 -3.36
C LEU A 363 22.13 -8.03 -4.57
N ASN A 364 21.01 -8.78 -4.51
CA ASN A 364 20.43 -9.46 -5.65
C ASN A 364 18.97 -9.02 -5.85
N GLY A 365 18.61 -8.68 -7.10
CA GLY A 365 17.23 -8.39 -7.52
C GLY A 365 16.59 -9.59 -8.20
N TYR A 366 15.42 -9.98 -7.76
CA TYR A 366 14.66 -11.11 -8.28
C TYR A 366 13.31 -10.64 -8.81
N ILE A 367 12.99 -10.97 -10.06
CA ILE A 367 11.67 -10.74 -10.63
C ILE A 367 10.86 -12.03 -10.52
N ALA A 368 9.74 -11.97 -9.81
CA ALA A 368 8.86 -13.11 -9.59
C ALA A 368 7.38 -12.72 -9.61
N GLY A 369 6.53 -13.58 -10.13
CA GLY A 369 5.08 -13.46 -9.98
C GLY A 369 4.39 -12.44 -10.90
N LEU A 370 5.07 -11.95 -11.95
CA LEU A 370 4.46 -11.03 -12.92
C LEU A 370 3.21 -11.64 -13.57
N GLY A 371 2.16 -10.81 -13.72
CA GLY A 371 0.92 -11.23 -14.34
C GLY A 371 0.23 -12.36 -13.59
N GLY A 372 0.40 -12.43 -12.25
CA GLY A 372 -0.23 -13.41 -11.38
C GLY A 372 0.37 -14.81 -11.43
N ARG A 373 1.59 -14.97 -11.97
CA ARG A 373 2.28 -16.25 -11.85
C ARG A 373 2.49 -16.56 -10.36
N ASP A 374 2.15 -17.79 -9.93
CA ASP A 374 2.28 -18.20 -8.55
C ASP A 374 3.75 -18.13 -8.09
N VAL A 375 3.93 -17.57 -6.89
CA VAL A 375 5.20 -17.60 -6.16
C VAL A 375 5.02 -18.57 -4.99
N VAL A 376 5.35 -19.84 -5.27
CA VAL A 376 5.21 -20.90 -4.28
C VAL A 376 6.44 -20.98 -3.36
N PRO A 377 6.36 -21.65 -2.20
CA PRO A 377 7.49 -21.77 -1.27
C PRO A 377 8.79 -22.28 -1.95
N GLN A 378 8.69 -23.13 -2.97
CA GLN A 378 9.87 -23.59 -3.70
C GLN A 378 10.61 -22.45 -4.41
N ASN A 379 9.89 -21.51 -5.02
CA ASN A 379 10.51 -20.35 -5.66
C ASN A 379 11.29 -19.49 -4.65
N ILE A 380 10.76 -19.33 -3.43
CA ILE A 380 11.46 -18.61 -2.37
C ILE A 380 12.69 -19.38 -1.87
N ARG A 381 12.63 -20.74 -1.77
CA ARG A 381 13.81 -21.57 -1.45
C ARG A 381 14.89 -21.42 -2.53
N ASP A 382 14.51 -21.46 -3.80
CA ASP A 382 15.44 -21.29 -4.93
C ASP A 382 16.13 -19.90 -4.85
N ILE A 383 15.38 -18.85 -4.51
CA ILE A 383 15.90 -17.50 -4.28
C ILE A 383 16.90 -17.48 -3.11
N VAL A 384 16.55 -18.08 -1.97
CA VAL A 384 17.42 -18.14 -0.79
C VAL A 384 18.71 -18.88 -1.08
N GLU A 385 18.64 -20.05 -1.72
CA GLU A 385 19.81 -20.83 -2.10
C GLU A 385 20.70 -20.08 -3.09
N HIS A 386 20.11 -19.42 -4.09
CA HIS A 386 20.85 -18.59 -5.02
C HIS A 386 21.53 -17.42 -4.29
N LEU A 387 20.81 -16.72 -3.40
CA LEU A 387 21.35 -15.62 -2.61
C LEU A 387 22.54 -16.07 -1.74
N MET A 388 22.40 -17.20 -1.06
CA MET A 388 23.46 -17.75 -0.19
C MET A 388 24.73 -18.10 -0.99
N LYS A 389 24.59 -18.63 -2.21
CA LYS A 389 25.69 -19.03 -3.09
C LYS A 389 26.30 -17.85 -3.87
N SER A 390 25.61 -16.73 -4.00
CA SER A 390 26.06 -15.59 -4.81
C SER A 390 27.35 -14.98 -4.24
N GLU A 391 28.37 -14.84 -5.08
CA GLU A 391 29.65 -14.16 -4.76
C GLU A 391 29.68 -12.71 -5.26
N LYS A 392 28.79 -12.38 -6.20
CA LYS A 392 28.63 -11.02 -6.77
C LYS A 392 27.16 -10.67 -6.84
N GLY A 393 26.86 -9.39 -6.66
CA GLY A 393 25.50 -8.87 -6.82
C GLY A 393 24.98 -9.01 -8.25
N GLN A 394 23.70 -9.34 -8.38
CA GLN A 394 23.00 -9.47 -9.66
C GLN A 394 21.74 -8.61 -9.61
N ASP A 395 21.66 -7.64 -10.50
CA ASP A 395 20.56 -6.66 -10.50
C ASP A 395 19.24 -7.25 -11.01
N LEU A 396 19.29 -8.37 -11.78
CA LEU A 396 18.13 -8.93 -12.45
C LEU A 396 18.24 -10.45 -12.62
N VAL A 397 17.52 -11.16 -11.77
CA VAL A 397 17.37 -12.62 -11.84
C VAL A 397 15.89 -12.97 -11.99
N TRP A 398 15.54 -13.71 -13.04
CA TRP A 398 14.15 -14.11 -13.29
C TRP A 398 13.84 -15.45 -12.62
N ILE A 399 12.74 -15.48 -11.85
CA ILE A 399 12.27 -16.68 -11.16
C ILE A 399 11.01 -17.22 -11.85
N GLY A 400 11.10 -18.48 -12.28
CA GLY A 400 9.96 -19.18 -12.88
C GLY A 400 9.65 -18.75 -14.33
N VAL A 401 10.48 -17.94 -14.98
CA VAL A 401 10.30 -17.65 -16.41
C VAL A 401 10.58 -18.93 -17.24
N LYS A 402 9.81 -19.12 -18.29
CA LYS A 402 10.02 -20.20 -19.27
C LYS A 402 10.68 -19.57 -20.50
N ILE A 403 11.95 -19.91 -20.71
CA ILE A 403 12.76 -19.47 -21.85
C ILE A 403 12.91 -20.67 -22.81
#